data_6dedfc2bddfff6b23e877bdb9d9514a5
#
_entry.id   6dedfc2bddfff6b23e877bdb9d9514a5
#
_cell.length_a   1.000
_cell.length_b   1.000
_cell.length_c   1.000
_cell.angle_alpha   90.00
_cell.angle_beta   90.00
_cell.angle_gamma   90.00
#
_symmetry.space_group_name_H-M   'P 1'
#
loop_
_entity.id
_entity.type
_entity.pdbx_description
1 polymer ?
#
loop_
_entity_poly.entity_id
_entity_poly.type
_entity_poly.pdbx_seq_one_letter_code
_entity_poly.pdbx_strand_id
1 'polypeptide(L)'
;MKLSRHLRTLIAHTLCLCLLSGFILGSTIVAAAASIDSAGSGGAAYPVPPEIESGNCILIDADTGIVLYEKNSDEKCYPASVTKLMTALLVVENCNLNDTLTVSANAVSSVKYGDASAGLKKDEEFTVEQALNIMLIKSANDMAYALGEHVGGSIANFANMMNKRAEELGCTGTHFSNASGLTDINHYTTARDMALICRAVINSPTIMNAISYTKSYSVPPTNKTADTRYYRLSHSMVTGKYLYEYCLGGKTGYTDAAGHTLATFAGKDGLRLICVVFNSTDEQRYIDTTALFEYAFNNFHRMNIAQNEDTFSFNQGLGLSAFGVNGKALSGGSNITLSVPDSDYVLVPHGLSFSELTKEIVFNNNVPSDDDNEENSSAGSSSGAAGDTTFAEIDYYYDGHLLGHTNLIFSERLSDDASSDSVSVTGLPYLIDTDDGSTDMSSLLQEGHFFTVNIWLCVIVLCVIILALIILINVKKNRHNLRFS
;
A
#
# COMPACT_ATOMS: atom_id res chain seq x y z
N MET A 1 22.85 -52.20 27.98
CA MET A 1 22.80 -51.44 29.27
C MET A 1 21.45 -50.71 29.32
N LYS A 2 20.54 -51.18 30.20
CA LYS A 2 19.20 -50.56 30.34
C LYS A 2 19.33 -49.26 31.14
N LEU A 3 19.04 -48.13 30.53
CA LEU A 3 18.99 -46.84 31.26
C LEU A 3 17.97 -46.91 32.38
N SER A 4 18.35 -46.47 33.61
CA SER A 4 17.46 -46.48 34.73
C SER A 4 16.22 -45.63 34.52
N ARG A 5 15.10 -46.05 35.11
CA ARG A 5 13.80 -45.35 34.92
C ARG A 5 13.91 -43.84 35.27
N HIS A 6 14.70 -43.48 36.28
CA HIS A 6 14.93 -42.08 36.69
C HIS A 6 15.70 -41.25 35.63
N LEU A 7 16.62 -41.87 34.86
CA LEU A 7 17.36 -41.16 33.84
C LEU A 7 16.50 -40.88 32.59
N ARG A 8 15.55 -41.78 32.25
CA ARG A 8 14.57 -41.57 31.19
C ARG A 8 13.58 -40.46 31.53
N THR A 9 13.12 -40.39 32.76
CA THR A 9 12.22 -39.33 33.25
C THR A 9 12.93 -37.98 33.27
N LEU A 10 14.20 -37.94 33.70
CA LEU A 10 14.99 -36.72 33.73
C LEU A 10 15.22 -36.18 32.30
N ILE A 11 15.56 -37.04 31.34
CA ILE A 11 15.74 -36.67 29.92
C ILE A 11 14.43 -36.15 29.34
N ALA A 12 13.29 -36.79 29.61
CA ALA A 12 11.99 -36.35 29.14
C ALA A 12 11.59 -34.96 29.68
N HIS A 13 11.84 -34.72 30.99
CA HIS A 13 11.56 -33.42 31.61
C HIS A 13 12.48 -32.30 31.07
N THR A 14 13.76 -32.62 30.84
CA THR A 14 14.71 -31.63 30.28
C THR A 14 14.35 -31.28 28.82
N LEU A 15 13.93 -32.27 28.03
CA LEU A 15 13.47 -32.04 26.66
C LEU A 15 12.16 -31.19 26.61
N CYS A 16 11.23 -31.48 27.55
CA CYS A 16 9.98 -30.72 27.67
C CYS A 16 10.23 -29.27 28.13
N LEU A 17 11.19 -29.07 29.05
CA LEU A 17 11.58 -27.71 29.47
C LEU A 17 12.26 -26.92 28.38
N CYS A 18 13.09 -27.56 27.54
CA CYS A 18 13.74 -26.91 26.40
C CYS A 18 12.72 -26.55 25.28
N LEU A 19 11.67 -27.36 25.08
CA LEU A 19 10.59 -27.06 24.15
C LEU A 19 9.67 -25.94 24.66
N LEU A 20 9.40 -25.90 25.95
CA LEU A 20 8.61 -24.83 26.59
C LEU A 20 9.37 -23.50 26.64
N SER A 21 10.68 -23.52 26.90
CA SER A 21 11.50 -22.29 26.88
C SER A 21 11.67 -21.74 25.46
N GLY A 22 11.71 -22.59 24.43
CA GLY A 22 11.71 -22.17 23.02
C GLY A 22 10.41 -21.47 22.59
N PHE A 23 9.26 -21.87 23.18
CA PHE A 23 7.96 -21.24 22.88
C PHE A 23 7.76 -19.90 23.63
N ILE A 24 8.38 -19.73 24.80
CA ILE A 24 8.29 -18.48 25.58
C ILE A 24 9.27 -17.42 25.07
N LEU A 25 10.42 -17.82 24.48
CA LEU A 25 11.38 -16.89 23.89
C LEU A 25 11.00 -16.42 22.48
N GLY A 26 10.13 -17.15 21.80
CA GLY A 26 9.60 -16.75 20.48
C GLY A 26 8.56 -15.61 20.53
N SER A 27 7.93 -15.38 21.68
CA SER A 27 6.90 -14.36 21.85
C SER A 27 7.37 -13.08 22.57
N THR A 28 8.62 -13.03 23.05
CA THR A 28 9.15 -11.86 23.79
C THR A 28 10.20 -11.05 23.03
N ILE A 29 10.61 -11.48 21.83
CA ILE A 29 11.61 -10.73 21.03
C ILE A 29 10.98 -9.56 20.25
N VAL A 30 9.66 -9.52 20.08
CA VAL A 30 8.98 -8.37 19.47
C VAL A 30 8.77 -7.20 20.46
N ALA A 31 8.90 -7.42 21.77
CA ALA A 31 8.69 -6.38 22.79
C ALA A 31 9.97 -5.76 23.38
N ALA A 32 11.17 -6.26 23.02
CA ALA A 32 12.44 -5.78 23.59
C ALA A 32 13.26 -4.88 22.67
N ALA A 33 12.72 -4.50 21.49
CA ALA A 33 13.35 -3.50 20.62
C ALA A 33 12.92 -2.06 20.95
N ALA A 34 12.14 -1.84 22.01
CA ALA A 34 11.58 -0.53 22.34
C ALA A 34 12.26 0.18 23.52
N SER A 35 13.53 -0.14 23.83
CA SER A 35 14.29 0.68 24.77
C SER A 35 15.80 0.56 24.51
N ILE A 36 16.25 1.11 23.42
CA ILE A 36 17.60 1.65 23.31
C ILE A 36 17.45 3.14 23.58
N ASP A 37 17.86 3.57 24.77
CA ASP A 37 18.09 4.97 25.06
C ASP A 37 18.96 5.59 23.96
N SER A 38 18.36 6.29 23.02
CA SER A 38 19.05 7.15 22.08
C SER A 38 19.44 8.45 22.80
N ALA A 39 20.42 8.35 23.70
CA ALA A 39 21.13 9.54 24.14
C ALA A 39 22.12 9.93 23.04
N GLY A 40 21.75 10.90 22.20
CA GLY A 40 22.72 11.69 21.48
C GLY A 40 22.73 11.67 19.95
N SER A 41 21.64 12.01 19.30
CA SER A 41 21.68 12.81 18.07
C SER A 41 20.51 13.78 18.14
N GLY A 42 20.77 15.07 17.99
CA GLY A 42 19.74 16.12 18.06
C GLY A 42 18.82 16.15 16.83
N GLY A 43 18.36 15.00 16.35
CA GLY A 43 17.37 14.88 15.28
C GLY A 43 16.00 15.36 15.78
N ALA A 44 15.20 15.95 14.88
CA ALA A 44 13.84 16.36 15.18
C ALA A 44 13.01 15.11 15.55
N ALA A 45 12.26 15.16 16.67
CA ALA A 45 11.37 14.06 17.03
C ALA A 45 10.27 13.90 15.95
N TYR A 46 9.85 12.65 15.68
CA TYR A 46 8.70 12.43 14.81
C TYR A 46 7.45 13.12 15.39
N PRO A 47 6.68 13.81 14.54
CA PRO A 47 5.54 14.59 15.03
C PRO A 47 4.49 13.72 15.71
N VAL A 48 4.01 14.16 16.88
CA VAL A 48 2.96 13.47 17.62
C VAL A 48 1.60 13.74 16.96
N PRO A 49 0.85 12.73 16.54
CA PRO A 49 -0.45 12.91 15.93
C PRO A 49 -1.52 13.38 16.95
N PRO A 50 -2.60 14.04 16.49
CA PRO A 50 -3.70 14.43 17.35
C PRO A 50 -4.48 13.21 17.87
N GLU A 51 -5.17 13.37 19.00
CA GLU A 51 -6.18 12.40 19.45
C GLU A 51 -7.40 12.47 18.55
N ILE A 52 -7.87 11.32 18.07
CA ILE A 52 -9.00 11.16 17.16
C ILE A 52 -10.11 10.35 17.86
N GLU A 53 -11.32 10.91 17.91
CA GLU A 53 -12.45 10.27 18.56
C GLU A 53 -13.14 9.23 17.66
N SER A 54 -13.16 9.43 16.35
CA SER A 54 -13.77 8.49 15.39
C SER A 54 -13.20 7.07 15.57
N GLY A 55 -14.04 6.06 15.32
CA GLY A 55 -13.70 4.66 15.59
C GLY A 55 -12.59 4.13 14.70
N ASN A 56 -12.66 4.42 13.40
CA ASN A 56 -11.73 3.93 12.39
C ASN A 56 -11.34 5.08 11.48
N CYS A 57 -10.06 5.29 11.27
CA CYS A 57 -9.61 6.31 10.34
C CYS A 57 -8.22 6.02 9.79
N ILE A 58 -7.91 6.68 8.65
CA ILE A 58 -6.61 6.69 8.03
C ILE A 58 -6.38 8.03 7.35
N LEU A 59 -5.14 8.53 7.42
CA LEU A 59 -4.63 9.65 6.65
C LEU A 59 -3.44 9.20 5.84
N ILE A 60 -3.50 9.41 4.54
CA ILE A 60 -2.41 9.05 3.62
C ILE A 60 -2.03 10.21 2.72
N ASP A 61 -0.79 10.19 2.25
CA ASP A 61 -0.41 10.92 1.04
C ASP A 61 -1.07 10.27 -0.19
N ALA A 62 -1.76 11.07 -0.98
CA ALA A 62 -2.52 10.58 -2.13
C ALA A 62 -1.63 10.04 -3.24
N ASP A 63 -0.45 10.61 -3.42
CA ASP A 63 0.46 10.27 -4.53
C ASP A 63 1.24 8.99 -4.21
N THR A 64 1.87 8.91 -3.06
CA THR A 64 2.71 7.77 -2.67
C THR A 64 1.93 6.65 -1.97
N GLY A 65 0.84 6.99 -1.27
CA GLY A 65 0.11 6.07 -0.41
C GLY A 65 0.71 5.92 1.00
N ILE A 66 1.76 6.68 1.31
CA ILE A 66 2.37 6.67 2.64
C ILE A 66 1.35 7.04 3.71
N VAL A 67 1.29 6.20 4.74
CA VAL A 67 0.36 6.37 5.87
C VAL A 67 0.98 7.34 6.88
N LEU A 68 0.31 8.46 7.13
CA LEU A 68 0.72 9.47 8.11
C LEU A 68 0.02 9.29 9.46
N TYR A 69 -1.16 8.71 9.45
CA TYR A 69 -1.92 8.37 10.64
C TYR A 69 -2.89 7.23 10.36
N GLU A 70 -3.07 6.35 11.31
CA GLU A 70 -4.09 5.33 11.25
C GLU A 70 -4.61 4.93 12.64
N LYS A 71 -5.87 4.55 12.69
CA LYS A 71 -6.53 4.00 13.87
C LYS A 71 -7.55 2.97 13.42
N ASN A 72 -7.39 1.71 13.85
CA ASN A 72 -8.26 0.59 13.47
C ASN A 72 -8.51 0.52 11.95
N SER A 73 -7.49 0.86 11.14
CA SER A 73 -7.62 1.10 9.69
C SER A 73 -7.99 -0.15 8.91
N ASP A 74 -7.69 -1.35 9.44
CA ASP A 74 -7.94 -2.65 8.81
C ASP A 74 -9.20 -3.36 9.36
N GLU A 75 -9.90 -2.74 10.32
CA GLU A 75 -11.17 -3.26 10.82
C GLU A 75 -12.29 -3.09 9.81
N LYS A 76 -13.13 -4.12 9.65
CA LYS A 76 -14.28 -4.09 8.74
C LYS A 76 -15.35 -3.13 9.24
N CYS A 77 -15.78 -2.22 8.36
CA CYS A 77 -16.78 -1.21 8.60
C CYS A 77 -17.84 -1.21 7.50
N TYR A 78 -19.02 -0.71 7.79
CA TYR A 78 -20.00 -0.38 6.76
C TYR A 78 -19.64 0.99 6.15
N PRO A 79 -19.40 1.07 4.82
CA PRO A 79 -18.97 2.32 4.18
C PRO A 79 -20.10 3.34 4.03
N ALA A 80 -21.35 2.92 4.11
CA ALA A 80 -22.49 3.75 3.72
C ALA A 80 -22.27 4.37 2.31
N SER A 81 -22.72 5.59 2.09
CA SER A 81 -22.66 6.25 0.76
C SER A 81 -21.23 6.63 0.29
N VAL A 82 -20.18 6.38 1.07
CA VAL A 82 -18.80 6.49 0.57
C VAL A 82 -18.54 5.43 -0.53
N THR A 83 -19.26 4.31 -0.52
CA THR A 83 -19.34 3.32 -1.61
C THR A 83 -19.49 3.95 -3.00
N LYS A 84 -20.21 5.07 -3.12
CA LYS A 84 -20.46 5.73 -4.40
C LYS A 84 -19.21 6.27 -5.09
N LEU A 85 -18.07 6.35 -4.37
CA LEU A 85 -16.78 6.64 -4.98
C LEU A 85 -16.33 5.48 -5.88
N MET A 86 -16.48 4.22 -5.44
CA MET A 86 -16.21 3.05 -6.27
C MET A 86 -17.20 2.97 -7.44
N THR A 87 -18.48 3.25 -7.19
CA THR A 87 -19.48 3.30 -8.27
C THR A 87 -19.12 4.35 -9.31
N ALA A 88 -18.71 5.54 -8.89
CA ALA A 88 -18.28 6.60 -9.79
C ALA A 88 -17.03 6.22 -10.59
N LEU A 89 -16.06 5.55 -9.96
CA LEU A 89 -14.84 5.06 -10.61
C LEU A 89 -15.20 4.12 -11.76
N LEU A 90 -16.04 3.11 -11.50
CA LEU A 90 -16.46 2.17 -12.55
C LEU A 90 -17.29 2.84 -13.67
N VAL A 91 -18.09 3.86 -13.34
CA VAL A 91 -18.84 4.61 -14.36
C VAL A 91 -17.89 5.33 -15.31
N VAL A 92 -16.90 6.05 -14.78
CA VAL A 92 -15.95 6.80 -15.64
C VAL A 92 -14.99 5.89 -16.39
N GLU A 93 -14.70 4.71 -15.88
CA GLU A 93 -13.84 3.70 -16.53
C GLU A 93 -14.56 2.93 -17.65
N ASN A 94 -15.91 2.80 -17.61
CA ASN A 94 -16.65 1.91 -18.49
C ASN A 94 -17.70 2.59 -19.40
N CYS A 95 -18.00 3.87 -19.19
CA CYS A 95 -19.04 4.58 -19.95
C CYS A 95 -18.52 5.85 -20.62
N ASN A 96 -19.14 6.20 -21.76
CA ASN A 96 -19.03 7.54 -22.31
C ASN A 96 -19.99 8.48 -21.55
N LEU A 97 -19.52 9.61 -21.07
CA LEU A 97 -20.32 10.57 -20.29
C LEU A 97 -21.53 11.14 -21.05
N ASN A 98 -21.50 11.11 -22.38
CA ASN A 98 -22.61 11.57 -23.24
C ASN A 98 -23.66 10.48 -23.54
N ASP A 99 -23.40 9.23 -23.15
CA ASP A 99 -24.36 8.15 -23.37
C ASP A 99 -25.65 8.41 -22.62
N THR A 100 -26.77 7.91 -23.16
CA THR A 100 -28.08 8.02 -22.52
C THR A 100 -28.29 6.88 -21.56
N LEU A 101 -28.50 7.21 -20.28
CA LEU A 101 -28.95 6.31 -19.23
C LEU A 101 -30.49 6.39 -19.15
N THR A 102 -31.16 5.24 -19.26
CA THR A 102 -32.60 5.12 -19.06
C THR A 102 -32.88 4.46 -17.69
N VAL A 103 -33.65 5.12 -16.87
CA VAL A 103 -33.96 4.66 -15.50
C VAL A 103 -34.90 3.46 -15.51
N SER A 104 -34.49 2.36 -14.91
CA SER A 104 -35.27 1.13 -14.80
C SER A 104 -36.34 1.22 -13.68
N ALA A 105 -37.32 0.34 -13.70
CA ALA A 105 -38.27 0.17 -12.60
C ALA A 105 -37.55 -0.28 -11.29
N ASN A 106 -36.50 -1.10 -11.41
CA ASN A 106 -35.73 -1.57 -10.25
C ASN A 106 -35.00 -0.41 -9.58
N ALA A 107 -34.36 0.47 -10.34
CA ALA A 107 -33.70 1.64 -9.79
C ALA A 107 -34.67 2.54 -8.99
N VAL A 108 -35.88 2.76 -9.51
CA VAL A 108 -36.92 3.52 -8.80
C VAL A 108 -37.36 2.82 -7.50
N SER A 109 -37.47 1.50 -7.52
CA SER A 109 -37.94 0.73 -6.35
C SER A 109 -36.79 0.38 -5.36
N SER A 110 -35.54 0.69 -5.69
CA SER A 110 -34.36 0.39 -4.85
C SER A 110 -34.29 1.21 -3.58
N VAL A 111 -35.00 2.34 -3.51
CA VAL A 111 -34.99 3.26 -2.38
C VAL A 111 -36.28 3.15 -1.54
N LYS A 112 -36.11 3.25 -0.22
CA LYS A 112 -37.19 3.30 0.75
C LYS A 112 -37.45 4.74 1.22
N TYR A 113 -38.57 4.94 1.89
CA TYR A 113 -38.84 6.22 2.52
C TYR A 113 -37.73 6.59 3.54
N GLY A 114 -37.17 7.77 3.40
CA GLY A 114 -36.04 8.24 4.21
C GLY A 114 -34.66 8.07 3.57
N ASP A 115 -34.53 7.23 2.57
CA ASP A 115 -33.27 7.08 1.82
C ASP A 115 -32.97 8.33 0.98
N ALA A 116 -31.68 8.61 0.77
CA ALA A 116 -31.26 9.64 -0.17
C ALA A 116 -31.68 9.26 -1.60
N SER A 117 -32.52 10.06 -2.23
CA SER A 117 -33.09 9.82 -3.56
C SER A 117 -33.07 11.09 -4.41
N ALA A 118 -32.93 10.93 -5.72
CA ALA A 118 -33.16 11.98 -6.71
C ALA A 118 -34.61 12.08 -7.16
N GLY A 119 -35.49 11.16 -6.73
CA GLY A 119 -36.88 11.08 -7.12
C GLY A 119 -37.07 10.69 -8.58
N LEU A 120 -36.31 9.69 -9.03
CA LEU A 120 -36.33 9.23 -10.41
C LEU A 120 -37.68 8.60 -10.79
N LYS A 121 -37.97 8.67 -12.08
CA LYS A 121 -39.15 8.02 -12.65
C LYS A 121 -38.72 6.93 -13.63
N LYS A 122 -39.49 5.86 -13.71
CA LYS A 122 -39.25 4.80 -14.71
C LYS A 122 -39.25 5.38 -16.12
N ASP A 123 -38.34 4.92 -16.96
CA ASP A 123 -38.09 5.37 -18.32
C ASP A 123 -37.69 6.87 -18.42
N GLU A 124 -37.22 7.45 -17.33
CA GLU A 124 -36.58 8.77 -17.34
C GLU A 124 -35.18 8.69 -17.90
N GLU A 125 -34.79 9.67 -18.72
CA GLU A 125 -33.52 9.66 -19.41
C GLU A 125 -32.60 10.79 -18.93
N PHE A 126 -31.31 10.46 -18.76
CA PHE A 126 -30.24 11.37 -18.39
C PHE A 126 -29.00 11.06 -19.24
N THR A 127 -28.09 12.01 -19.39
CA THR A 127 -26.74 11.64 -19.77
C THR A 127 -26.03 10.95 -18.60
N VAL A 128 -25.05 10.10 -18.88
CA VAL A 128 -24.22 9.45 -17.83
C VAL A 128 -23.57 10.52 -16.96
N GLU A 129 -23.11 11.66 -17.54
CA GLU A 129 -22.58 12.79 -16.79
C GLU A 129 -23.58 13.36 -15.79
N GLN A 130 -24.82 13.62 -16.24
CA GLN A 130 -25.88 14.10 -15.36
C GLN A 130 -26.15 13.12 -14.22
N ALA A 131 -26.25 11.84 -14.55
CA ALA A 131 -26.47 10.77 -13.57
C ALA A 131 -25.34 10.68 -12.53
N LEU A 132 -24.09 10.74 -12.97
CA LEU A 132 -22.90 10.74 -12.11
C LEU A 132 -22.92 11.95 -11.15
N ASN A 133 -23.16 13.15 -11.66
CA ASN A 133 -23.27 14.36 -10.84
C ASN A 133 -24.41 14.28 -9.82
N ILE A 134 -25.60 13.83 -10.24
CA ILE A 134 -26.75 13.64 -9.32
C ILE A 134 -26.39 12.64 -8.21
N MET A 135 -25.81 11.49 -8.58
CA MET A 135 -25.40 10.45 -7.63
C MET A 135 -24.44 10.99 -6.57
N LEU A 136 -23.40 11.71 -7.00
CA LEU A 136 -22.34 12.18 -6.09
C LEU A 136 -22.79 13.39 -5.26
N ILE A 137 -23.43 14.38 -5.87
CA ILE A 137 -23.83 15.65 -5.23
C ILE A 137 -24.99 15.41 -4.25
N LYS A 138 -26.05 14.73 -4.70
CA LYS A 138 -27.24 14.44 -3.89
C LYS A 138 -27.07 13.19 -3.02
N SER A 139 -26.03 12.38 -3.29
CA SER A 139 -25.88 11.05 -2.70
C SER A 139 -27.03 10.09 -3.04
N ALA A 140 -27.66 10.25 -4.20
CA ALA A 140 -28.90 9.56 -4.59
C ALA A 140 -28.67 8.04 -4.76
N ASN A 141 -29.42 7.23 -4.00
CA ASN A 141 -29.31 5.77 -4.05
C ASN A 141 -29.97 5.21 -5.31
N ASP A 142 -31.15 5.72 -5.69
CA ASP A 142 -31.84 5.39 -6.94
C ASP A 142 -30.95 5.61 -8.17
N MET A 143 -30.20 6.71 -8.20
CA MET A 143 -29.27 6.99 -9.30
C MET A 143 -28.05 6.07 -9.27
N ALA A 144 -27.53 5.70 -8.10
CA ALA A 144 -26.46 4.72 -7.98
C ALA A 144 -26.87 3.35 -8.54
N TYR A 145 -28.11 2.94 -8.28
CA TYR A 145 -28.67 1.71 -8.87
C TYR A 145 -28.83 1.83 -10.37
N ALA A 146 -29.36 2.95 -10.88
CA ALA A 146 -29.53 3.16 -12.32
C ALA A 146 -28.18 3.11 -13.06
N LEU A 147 -27.14 3.76 -12.50
CA LEU A 147 -25.78 3.72 -13.03
C LEU A 147 -25.20 2.29 -12.94
N GLY A 148 -25.38 1.60 -11.82
CA GLY A 148 -24.92 0.21 -11.66
C GLY A 148 -25.54 -0.75 -12.66
N GLU A 149 -26.86 -0.60 -12.93
CA GLU A 149 -27.54 -1.38 -13.96
C GLU A 149 -27.08 -1.02 -15.38
N HIS A 150 -26.83 0.28 -15.63
CA HIS A 150 -26.35 0.76 -16.93
C HIS A 150 -24.97 0.19 -17.27
N VAL A 151 -24.03 0.19 -16.31
CA VAL A 151 -22.66 -0.33 -16.48
C VAL A 151 -22.62 -1.85 -16.47
N GLY A 152 -23.26 -2.48 -15.48
CA GLY A 152 -23.17 -3.91 -15.23
C GLY A 152 -24.25 -4.73 -15.92
N GLY A 153 -25.29 -4.13 -16.50
CA GLY A 153 -26.50 -4.82 -16.98
C GLY A 153 -27.40 -5.35 -15.83
N SER A 154 -26.85 -5.52 -14.64
CA SER A 154 -27.55 -5.86 -13.40
C SER A 154 -26.73 -5.42 -12.19
N ILE A 155 -27.41 -5.20 -11.05
CA ILE A 155 -26.71 -4.87 -9.79
C ILE A 155 -25.78 -5.99 -9.31
N ALA A 156 -26.17 -7.23 -9.50
CA ALA A 156 -25.34 -8.38 -9.12
C ALA A 156 -24.02 -8.39 -9.92
N ASN A 157 -24.09 -8.20 -11.24
CA ASN A 157 -22.91 -8.13 -12.08
C ASN A 157 -22.08 -6.87 -11.78
N PHE A 158 -22.72 -5.73 -11.55
CA PHE A 158 -22.02 -4.51 -11.14
C PHE A 158 -21.27 -4.68 -9.82
N ALA A 159 -21.88 -5.34 -8.82
CA ALA A 159 -21.20 -5.67 -7.57
C ALA A 159 -19.98 -6.58 -7.79
N ASN A 160 -20.05 -7.55 -8.71
CA ASN A 160 -18.88 -8.35 -9.10
C ASN A 160 -17.78 -7.48 -9.73
N MET A 161 -18.14 -6.50 -10.58
CA MET A 161 -17.18 -5.55 -11.14
C MET A 161 -16.54 -4.69 -10.05
N MET A 162 -17.33 -4.21 -9.06
CA MET A 162 -16.81 -3.46 -7.92
C MET A 162 -15.80 -4.28 -7.10
N ASN A 163 -16.10 -5.55 -6.83
CA ASN A 163 -15.21 -6.43 -6.08
C ASN A 163 -13.92 -6.73 -6.84
N LYS A 164 -14.01 -7.01 -8.15
CA LYS A 164 -12.86 -7.20 -9.00
C LYS A 164 -11.97 -5.94 -9.02
N ARG A 165 -12.59 -4.76 -9.16
CA ARG A 165 -11.83 -3.50 -9.15
C ARG A 165 -11.19 -3.21 -7.81
N ALA A 166 -11.85 -3.55 -6.70
CA ALA A 166 -11.27 -3.45 -5.36
C ALA A 166 -10.03 -4.35 -5.22
N GLU A 167 -10.10 -5.59 -5.70
CA GLU A 167 -8.96 -6.52 -5.73
C GLU A 167 -7.81 -5.96 -6.57
N GLU A 168 -8.06 -5.42 -7.76
CA GLU A 168 -7.07 -4.79 -8.63
C GLU A 168 -6.39 -3.56 -7.97
N LEU A 169 -7.10 -2.87 -7.09
CA LEU A 169 -6.57 -1.74 -6.30
C LEU A 169 -5.81 -2.19 -5.04
N GLY A 170 -5.72 -3.50 -4.77
CA GLY A 170 -5.06 -4.05 -3.59
C GLY A 170 -5.93 -4.10 -2.33
N CYS A 171 -7.24 -3.92 -2.43
CA CYS A 171 -8.14 -4.03 -1.28
C CYS A 171 -8.30 -5.47 -0.83
N THR A 172 -8.01 -5.76 0.43
CA THR A 172 -8.06 -7.12 0.99
C THR A 172 -9.19 -7.34 2.00
N GLY A 173 -9.77 -6.28 2.53
CA GLY A 173 -10.83 -6.29 3.55
C GLY A 173 -12.18 -5.76 3.04
N THR A 174 -12.38 -5.68 1.71
CA THR A 174 -13.56 -5.05 1.09
C THR A 174 -14.43 -6.07 0.36
N HIS A 175 -15.73 -5.91 0.49
CA HIS A 175 -16.71 -6.60 -0.34
C HIS A 175 -17.95 -5.73 -0.58
N PHE A 176 -18.30 -5.52 -1.83
CA PHE A 176 -19.46 -4.75 -2.25
C PHE A 176 -20.59 -5.69 -2.69
N SER A 177 -21.81 -5.43 -2.21
CA SER A 177 -23.05 -6.13 -2.61
C SER A 177 -24.02 -5.24 -3.37
N ASN A 178 -23.81 -3.91 -3.36
CA ASN A 178 -24.66 -2.95 -4.06
C ASN A 178 -23.91 -1.66 -4.44
N ALA A 179 -24.48 -0.87 -5.34
CA ALA A 179 -23.88 0.35 -5.87
C ALA A 179 -23.99 1.58 -4.97
N SER A 180 -24.80 1.55 -3.91
CA SER A 180 -25.19 2.75 -3.16
C SER A 180 -24.57 2.85 -1.77
N GLY A 181 -24.20 1.71 -1.15
CA GLY A 181 -23.75 1.62 0.23
C GLY A 181 -24.90 1.47 1.24
N LEU A 182 -26.11 1.13 0.79
CA LEU A 182 -27.18 0.70 1.69
C LEU A 182 -26.74 -0.56 2.45
N THR A 183 -27.12 -0.63 3.73
CA THR A 183 -26.64 -1.67 4.64
C THR A 183 -27.01 -3.07 4.18
N ASP A 184 -26.01 -3.91 4.03
CA ASP A 184 -26.10 -5.34 3.80
C ASP A 184 -24.96 -6.01 4.57
N ILE A 185 -25.18 -7.19 5.15
CA ILE A 185 -24.17 -7.90 5.95
C ILE A 185 -22.92 -8.22 5.15
N ASN A 186 -23.04 -8.38 3.84
CA ASN A 186 -21.95 -8.64 2.91
C ASN A 186 -21.39 -7.37 2.25
N HIS A 187 -21.82 -6.17 2.68
CA HIS A 187 -21.35 -4.90 2.15
C HIS A 187 -20.47 -4.20 3.17
N TYR A 188 -19.15 -4.40 3.09
CA TYR A 188 -18.19 -3.88 4.04
C TYR A 188 -16.89 -3.46 3.36
N THR A 189 -16.12 -2.65 4.05
CA THR A 189 -14.78 -2.20 3.65
C THR A 189 -13.93 -1.95 4.89
N THR A 190 -12.68 -1.51 4.71
CA THR A 190 -11.81 -0.99 5.76
C THR A 190 -11.45 0.47 5.44
N ALA A 191 -10.97 1.23 6.41
CA ALA A 191 -10.51 2.59 6.16
C ALA A 191 -9.31 2.60 5.20
N ARG A 192 -8.41 1.62 5.33
CA ARG A 192 -7.27 1.42 4.43
C ARG A 192 -7.69 1.14 2.99
N ASP A 193 -8.57 0.17 2.78
CA ASP A 193 -9.04 -0.18 1.44
C ASP A 193 -9.77 0.99 0.78
N MET A 194 -10.60 1.71 1.55
CA MET A 194 -11.28 2.89 1.03
C MET A 194 -10.29 4.01 0.66
N ALA A 195 -9.18 4.14 1.36
CA ALA A 195 -8.12 5.07 0.98
C ALA A 195 -7.45 4.67 -0.34
N LEU A 196 -7.25 3.37 -0.60
CA LEU A 196 -6.78 2.87 -1.91
C LEU A 196 -7.75 3.21 -3.04
N ILE A 197 -9.06 3.01 -2.80
CA ILE A 197 -10.10 3.42 -3.76
C ILE A 197 -10.06 4.94 -3.99
N CYS A 198 -9.90 5.73 -2.93
CA CYS A 198 -9.78 7.18 -3.02
C CYS A 198 -8.53 7.64 -3.80
N ARG A 199 -7.43 6.89 -3.75
CA ARG A 199 -6.24 7.16 -4.58
C ARG A 199 -6.54 7.02 -6.07
N ALA A 200 -7.36 6.08 -6.48
CA ALA A 200 -7.83 5.99 -7.87
C ALA A 200 -8.77 7.15 -8.22
N VAL A 201 -9.68 7.51 -7.31
CA VAL A 201 -10.68 8.58 -7.48
C VAL A 201 -10.04 9.96 -7.66
N ILE A 202 -9.02 10.32 -6.88
CA ILE A 202 -8.41 11.67 -6.90
C ILE A 202 -7.78 11.99 -8.27
N ASN A 203 -7.42 10.97 -9.04
CA ASN A 203 -6.85 11.11 -10.37
C ASN A 203 -7.91 11.23 -11.48
N SER A 204 -9.22 11.21 -11.15
CA SER A 204 -10.31 11.43 -12.08
C SER A 204 -10.86 12.87 -11.99
N PRO A 205 -10.54 13.77 -12.93
CA PRO A 205 -11.08 15.13 -12.91
C PRO A 205 -12.61 15.16 -12.92
N THR A 206 -13.24 14.23 -13.61
CA THR A 206 -14.70 14.11 -13.70
C THR A 206 -15.34 13.88 -12.33
N ILE A 207 -14.78 12.93 -11.54
CA ILE A 207 -15.30 12.65 -10.21
C ILE A 207 -14.98 13.80 -9.26
N MET A 208 -13.74 14.30 -9.29
CA MET A 208 -13.30 15.40 -8.43
C MET A 208 -14.15 16.66 -8.64
N ASN A 209 -14.48 17.02 -9.88
CA ASN A 209 -15.37 18.12 -10.17
C ASN A 209 -16.76 17.96 -9.54
N ALA A 210 -17.31 16.75 -9.52
CA ALA A 210 -18.62 16.49 -8.94
C ALA A 210 -18.60 16.58 -7.39
N ILE A 211 -17.56 16.06 -6.73
CA ILE A 211 -17.46 16.03 -5.26
C ILE A 211 -16.90 17.32 -4.64
N SER A 212 -16.44 18.26 -5.47
CA SER A 212 -16.00 19.61 -5.06
C SER A 212 -17.01 20.72 -5.39
N TYR A 213 -18.18 20.37 -5.91
CA TYR A 213 -19.11 21.33 -6.48
C TYR A 213 -19.72 22.25 -5.41
N THR A 214 -19.38 23.52 -5.43
CA THR A 214 -19.81 24.49 -4.40
C THR A 214 -21.16 25.14 -4.67
N LYS A 215 -21.63 25.11 -5.94
CA LYS A 215 -22.87 25.73 -6.37
C LYS A 215 -24.02 24.74 -6.34
N SER A 216 -25.25 25.22 -6.62
CA SER A 216 -26.39 24.35 -6.87
C SER A 216 -26.26 23.75 -8.28
N TYR A 217 -26.17 22.41 -8.35
CA TYR A 217 -26.17 21.69 -9.62
C TYR A 217 -27.59 21.65 -10.18
N SER A 218 -27.79 22.11 -11.39
CA SER A 218 -29.10 22.15 -12.05
C SER A 218 -29.20 21.10 -13.14
N VAL A 219 -30.31 20.35 -13.13
CA VAL A 219 -30.66 19.39 -14.17
C VAL A 219 -31.87 19.91 -14.90
N PRO A 220 -31.78 20.14 -16.22
CA PRO A 220 -32.90 20.66 -17.01
C PRO A 220 -34.07 19.67 -17.03
N PRO A 221 -35.25 20.06 -17.55
CA PRO A 221 -36.37 19.14 -17.78
C PRO A 221 -35.91 17.88 -18.54
N THR A 222 -36.53 16.75 -18.17
CA THR A 222 -36.29 15.46 -18.82
C THR A 222 -37.53 15.02 -19.59
N ASN A 223 -37.48 13.87 -20.25
CA ASN A 223 -38.64 13.27 -20.92
C ASN A 223 -39.80 12.90 -19.94
N LYS A 224 -39.53 12.88 -18.61
CA LYS A 224 -40.53 12.53 -17.56
C LYS A 224 -40.75 13.61 -16.54
N THR A 225 -39.97 14.66 -16.49
CA THR A 225 -40.04 15.73 -15.49
C THR A 225 -39.93 17.08 -16.19
N ALA A 226 -40.98 17.91 -16.08
CA ALA A 226 -41.08 19.21 -16.73
C ALA A 226 -40.24 20.30 -16.05
N ASP A 227 -39.94 20.13 -14.75
CA ASP A 227 -39.29 21.14 -13.94
C ASP A 227 -37.79 20.90 -13.90
N THR A 228 -36.99 21.98 -13.85
CA THR A 228 -35.58 21.96 -13.54
C THR A 228 -35.38 21.56 -12.08
N ARG A 229 -34.50 20.58 -11.84
CA ARG A 229 -34.18 20.13 -10.48
C ARG A 229 -32.83 20.70 -10.06
N TYR A 230 -32.72 21.03 -8.75
CA TYR A 230 -31.52 21.60 -8.16
C TYR A 230 -31.01 20.72 -7.02
N TYR A 231 -29.73 20.40 -7.06
CA TYR A 231 -29.05 19.59 -6.04
C TYR A 231 -27.88 20.35 -5.43
N ARG A 232 -27.60 20.10 -4.16
CA ARG A 232 -26.45 20.67 -3.45
C ARG A 232 -25.62 19.57 -2.82
N LEU A 233 -24.32 19.77 -2.83
CA LEU A 233 -23.39 18.88 -2.18
C LEU A 233 -23.58 18.95 -0.65
N SER A 234 -23.60 17.77 -0.01
CA SER A 234 -23.79 17.66 1.45
C SER A 234 -22.47 17.66 2.24
N HIS A 235 -21.32 17.79 1.60
CA HIS A 235 -20.00 17.77 2.25
C HIS A 235 -19.71 19.11 2.91
N SER A 236 -19.75 19.17 4.25
CA SER A 236 -19.70 20.43 5.00
C SER A 236 -18.34 21.12 4.99
N MET A 237 -17.25 20.44 4.64
CA MET A 237 -15.94 21.07 4.42
C MET A 237 -15.85 21.79 3.07
N VAL A 238 -16.77 21.49 2.13
CA VAL A 238 -16.85 22.16 0.82
C VAL A 238 -17.90 23.27 0.82
N THR A 239 -19.07 23.04 1.43
CA THR A 239 -20.25 23.93 1.28
C THR A 239 -20.94 24.29 2.58
N GLY A 240 -20.49 23.80 3.72
CA GLY A 240 -21.23 23.82 4.96
C GLY A 240 -20.54 24.52 6.13
N LYS A 241 -20.90 24.08 7.33
CA LYS A 241 -20.44 24.62 8.61
C LYS A 241 -18.92 24.47 8.86
N TYR A 242 -18.31 23.40 8.27
CA TYR A 242 -16.93 23.02 8.53
C TYR A 242 -16.03 23.35 7.33
N LEU A 243 -16.24 24.51 6.68
CA LEU A 243 -15.42 24.94 5.55
C LEU A 243 -13.93 24.82 5.87
N TYR A 244 -13.20 24.15 4.96
CA TYR A 244 -11.75 23.97 5.07
C TYR A 244 -11.09 24.44 3.77
N GLU A 245 -10.23 25.43 3.87
CA GLU A 245 -9.65 26.13 2.71
C GLU A 245 -8.95 25.19 1.73
N TYR A 246 -8.27 24.16 2.25
CA TYR A 246 -7.51 23.21 1.44
C TYR A 246 -8.32 21.99 1.00
N CYS A 247 -9.62 21.94 1.29
CA CYS A 247 -10.48 20.82 0.90
C CYS A 247 -10.71 20.80 -0.63
N LEU A 248 -10.28 19.74 -1.27
CA LEU A 248 -10.47 19.48 -2.71
C LEU A 248 -11.81 18.80 -3.03
N GLY A 249 -12.53 18.32 -2.03
CA GLY A 249 -13.78 17.61 -2.21
C GLY A 249 -13.91 16.40 -1.30
N GLY A 250 -14.98 15.64 -1.48
CA GLY A 250 -15.18 14.42 -0.71
C GLY A 250 -16.59 13.84 -0.78
N LYS A 251 -16.78 12.74 -0.06
CA LYS A 251 -18.05 12.03 0.00
C LYS A 251 -18.45 11.71 1.43
N THR A 252 -19.67 12.08 1.81
CA THR A 252 -20.29 11.73 3.08
C THR A 252 -21.10 10.45 2.98
N GLY A 253 -21.24 9.73 4.09
CA GLY A 253 -22.16 8.62 4.22
C GLY A 253 -22.80 8.58 5.61
N TYR A 254 -23.95 7.92 5.68
CA TYR A 254 -24.63 7.58 6.92
C TYR A 254 -25.60 6.43 6.70
N THR A 255 -25.57 5.47 7.58
CA THR A 255 -26.66 4.54 7.89
C THR A 255 -26.63 4.27 9.39
N ASP A 256 -27.71 3.78 9.96
CA ASP A 256 -27.75 3.46 11.41
C ASP A 256 -26.67 2.46 11.81
N ALA A 257 -26.32 1.52 10.91
CA ALA A 257 -25.29 0.52 11.15
C ALA A 257 -23.87 1.05 10.97
N ALA A 258 -23.65 2.04 10.09
CA ALA A 258 -22.33 2.60 9.79
C ALA A 258 -21.94 3.75 10.72
N GLY A 259 -22.92 4.39 11.36
CA GLY A 259 -22.72 5.73 11.88
C GLY A 259 -22.43 6.72 10.75
N HIS A 260 -21.78 7.81 11.06
CA HIS A 260 -21.34 8.78 10.05
C HIS A 260 -19.99 8.40 9.47
N THR A 261 -19.89 8.45 8.14
CA THR A 261 -18.69 8.13 7.38
C THR A 261 -18.29 9.31 6.51
N LEU A 262 -16.99 9.45 6.24
CA LEU A 262 -16.44 10.54 5.45
C LEU A 262 -15.17 10.08 4.72
N ALA A 263 -15.07 10.41 3.44
CA ALA A 263 -13.83 10.40 2.69
C ALA A 263 -13.59 11.81 2.14
N THR A 264 -12.45 12.40 2.45
CA THR A 264 -12.12 13.79 2.08
C THR A 264 -10.75 13.87 1.45
N PHE A 265 -10.65 14.72 0.45
CA PHE A 265 -9.42 15.04 -0.26
C PHE A 265 -8.99 16.46 0.08
N ALA A 266 -7.71 16.67 0.34
CA ALA A 266 -7.16 17.99 0.60
C ALA A 266 -5.84 18.19 -0.16
N GLY A 267 -5.48 19.46 -0.45
CA GLY A 267 -4.24 19.80 -1.14
C GLY A 267 -3.70 21.14 -0.72
N LYS A 268 -2.42 21.20 -0.36
CA LYS A 268 -1.70 22.41 0.03
C LYS A 268 -0.23 22.27 -0.34
N ASP A 269 0.35 23.31 -0.96
CA ASP A 269 1.79 23.40 -1.26
C ASP A 269 2.36 22.17 -2.00
N GLY A 270 1.55 21.60 -2.90
CA GLY A 270 1.89 20.41 -3.67
C GLY A 270 1.65 19.06 -2.96
N LEU A 271 1.41 19.06 -1.66
CA LEU A 271 1.04 17.85 -0.90
C LEU A 271 -0.47 17.60 -1.06
N ARG A 272 -0.85 16.41 -1.53
CA ARG A 272 -2.23 15.95 -1.66
C ARG A 272 -2.51 14.86 -0.62
N LEU A 273 -3.56 15.00 0.15
CA LEU A 273 -3.91 14.09 1.24
C LEU A 273 -5.29 13.48 1.03
N ILE A 274 -5.43 12.26 1.51
CA ILE A 274 -6.69 11.53 1.60
C ILE A 274 -6.92 11.17 3.06
N CYS A 275 -8.07 11.57 3.61
CA CYS A 275 -8.51 11.17 4.93
C CYS A 275 -9.83 10.40 4.82
N VAL A 276 -9.86 9.20 5.40
CA VAL A 276 -11.07 8.35 5.50
C VAL A 276 -11.41 8.15 6.96
N VAL A 277 -12.67 8.41 7.30
CA VAL A 277 -13.19 8.30 8.67
C VAL A 277 -14.48 7.48 8.67
N PHE A 278 -14.54 6.46 9.53
CA PHE A 278 -15.70 5.60 9.76
C PHE A 278 -16.09 5.54 11.24
N ASN A 279 -17.28 5.04 11.52
CA ASN A 279 -17.80 4.93 12.89
C ASN A 279 -17.69 6.23 13.69
N SER A 280 -18.20 7.32 13.14
CA SER A 280 -18.13 8.66 13.73
C SER A 280 -19.51 9.24 13.98
N THR A 281 -19.58 10.46 14.50
CA THR A 281 -20.77 11.29 14.57
C THR A 281 -20.81 12.30 13.42
N ASP A 282 -21.94 12.97 13.22
CA ASP A 282 -22.10 13.96 12.14
C ASP A 282 -21.10 15.11 12.23
N GLU A 283 -20.78 15.53 13.43
CA GLU A 283 -19.84 16.63 13.69
C GLU A 283 -18.40 16.14 13.75
N GLN A 284 -18.16 15.06 14.51
CA GLN A 284 -16.82 14.59 14.84
C GLN A 284 -16.02 14.16 13.60
N ARG A 285 -16.66 13.54 12.59
CA ARG A 285 -15.98 13.18 11.34
C ARG A 285 -15.27 14.36 10.66
N TYR A 286 -15.82 15.58 10.78
CA TYR A 286 -15.20 16.79 10.22
C TYR A 286 -14.11 17.36 11.11
N ILE A 287 -14.30 17.32 12.44
CA ILE A 287 -13.31 17.77 13.42
C ILE A 287 -12.05 16.92 13.29
N ASP A 288 -12.20 15.59 13.32
CA ASP A 288 -11.10 14.65 13.21
C ASP A 288 -10.38 14.79 11.86
N THR A 289 -11.12 14.89 10.75
CA THR A 289 -10.55 15.09 9.42
C THR A 289 -9.73 16.39 9.35
N THR A 290 -10.24 17.48 9.92
CA THR A 290 -9.48 18.75 9.96
C THR A 290 -8.23 18.62 10.79
N ALA A 291 -8.31 18.03 11.99
CA ALA A 291 -7.16 17.82 12.85
C ALA A 291 -6.05 17.00 12.17
N LEU A 292 -6.43 15.95 11.42
CA LEU A 292 -5.50 15.10 10.67
C LEU A 292 -4.86 15.86 9.48
N PHE A 293 -5.62 16.67 8.74
CA PHE A 293 -5.04 17.48 7.67
C PHE A 293 -4.08 18.53 8.22
N GLU A 294 -4.45 19.24 9.29
CA GLU A 294 -3.57 20.21 9.95
C GLU A 294 -2.31 19.52 10.49
N TYR A 295 -2.44 18.33 11.07
CA TYR A 295 -1.29 17.53 11.50
C TYR A 295 -0.31 17.30 10.35
N ALA A 296 -0.81 16.83 9.20
CA ALA A 296 0.08 16.56 8.08
C ALA A 296 0.67 17.84 7.47
N PHE A 297 -0.15 18.84 7.16
CA PHE A 297 0.32 20.05 6.49
C PHE A 297 1.26 20.92 7.35
N ASN A 298 1.12 20.86 8.68
CA ASN A 298 1.96 21.65 9.58
C ASN A 298 3.25 20.94 9.98
N ASN A 299 3.34 19.63 9.79
CA ASN A 299 4.49 18.86 10.28
C ASN A 299 5.32 18.24 9.17
N PHE A 300 4.80 18.07 7.96
CA PHE A 300 5.51 17.37 6.89
C PHE A 300 5.64 18.22 5.63
N HIS A 301 6.70 17.98 4.89
CA HIS A 301 6.90 18.53 3.56
C HIS A 301 7.47 17.48 2.61
N ARG A 302 7.32 17.72 1.32
CA ARG A 302 7.87 16.85 0.28
C ARG A 302 9.34 17.18 0.06
N MET A 303 10.17 16.14 0.01
CA MET A 303 11.58 16.26 -0.35
C MET A 303 11.86 15.31 -1.52
N ASN A 304 12.27 15.86 -2.65
CA ASN A 304 12.51 15.10 -3.88
C ASN A 304 13.69 14.13 -3.68
N ILE A 305 13.50 12.87 -4.04
CA ILE A 305 14.52 11.83 -3.85
C ILE A 305 15.69 12.05 -4.80
N ALA A 306 15.43 12.21 -6.10
CA ALA A 306 16.49 12.33 -7.11
C ALA A 306 17.43 13.52 -6.88
N GLN A 307 16.95 14.60 -6.26
CA GLN A 307 17.75 15.79 -5.95
C GLN A 307 18.58 15.67 -4.67
N ASN A 308 18.21 14.78 -3.76
CA ASN A 308 18.82 14.65 -2.44
C ASN A 308 19.56 13.30 -2.27
N GLU A 309 19.42 12.38 -3.20
CA GLU A 309 20.03 11.06 -3.14
C GLU A 309 21.43 11.07 -3.76
N ASP A 310 22.45 11.18 -2.91
CA ASP A 310 23.86 11.21 -3.33
C ASP A 310 24.46 9.79 -3.45
N THR A 311 23.86 8.78 -2.84
CA THR A 311 24.42 7.42 -2.72
C THR A 311 24.56 6.74 -4.08
N PHE A 312 23.71 7.11 -5.05
CA PHE A 312 23.67 6.51 -6.39
C PHE A 312 24.30 7.40 -7.48
N SER A 313 25.02 8.45 -7.11
CA SER A 313 25.71 9.31 -8.08
C SER A 313 26.92 8.58 -8.68
N PHE A 314 26.74 8.05 -9.87
CA PHE A 314 27.68 7.17 -10.58
C PHE A 314 28.91 7.84 -11.14
N ASN A 315 29.00 9.15 -11.15
CA ASN A 315 30.16 9.90 -11.72
C ASN A 315 31.48 9.64 -11.00
N GLN A 316 31.50 8.87 -9.91
CA GLN A 316 32.71 8.56 -9.15
C GLN A 316 33.02 7.04 -9.00
N GLY A 317 32.32 6.15 -9.67
CA GLY A 317 32.61 4.70 -9.64
C GLY A 317 32.35 4.00 -8.29
N LEU A 318 31.85 4.72 -7.28
CA LEU A 318 31.63 4.21 -5.93
C LEU A 318 30.21 3.61 -5.73
N GLY A 319 29.24 4.02 -6.53
CA GLY A 319 27.83 3.61 -6.36
C GLY A 319 27.60 2.11 -6.54
N LEU A 320 28.27 1.50 -7.51
CA LEU A 320 28.11 0.07 -7.79
C LEU A 320 28.75 -0.84 -6.74
N SER A 321 29.79 -0.37 -6.05
CA SER A 321 30.43 -1.14 -4.98
C SER A 321 29.53 -1.30 -3.75
N ALA A 322 28.59 -0.36 -3.51
CA ALA A 322 27.60 -0.48 -2.46
C ALA A 322 26.60 -1.62 -2.71
N PHE A 323 26.42 -2.00 -3.98
CA PHE A 323 25.58 -3.13 -4.40
C PHE A 323 26.37 -4.43 -4.65
N GLY A 324 27.64 -4.51 -4.26
CA GLY A 324 28.47 -5.68 -4.48
C GLY A 324 28.97 -5.86 -5.93
N VAL A 325 28.74 -4.88 -6.81
CA VAL A 325 29.17 -4.92 -8.21
C VAL A 325 30.59 -4.37 -8.34
N ASN A 326 31.56 -5.25 -8.67
CA ASN A 326 32.92 -4.83 -8.92
C ASN A 326 33.04 -4.05 -10.24
N GLY A 327 33.52 -2.80 -10.18
CA GLY A 327 33.65 -1.92 -11.34
C GLY A 327 34.50 -2.44 -12.50
N LYS A 328 35.17 -3.59 -12.35
CA LYS A 328 35.92 -4.28 -13.44
C LYS A 328 35.01 -5.00 -14.44
N ALA A 329 33.79 -5.40 -14.03
CA ALA A 329 32.83 -6.07 -14.92
C ALA A 329 32.17 -5.11 -15.93
N LEU A 330 32.33 -3.80 -15.76
CA LEU A 330 31.67 -2.77 -16.57
C LEU A 330 32.60 -2.10 -17.58
N SER A 331 33.82 -2.65 -17.83
CA SER A 331 34.80 -2.05 -18.73
C SER A 331 34.55 -2.25 -20.23
N GLY A 332 33.40 -2.80 -20.60
CA GLY A 332 33.04 -3.13 -21.99
C GLY A 332 32.18 -2.08 -22.70
N GLY A 333 32.43 -0.77 -22.55
CA GLY A 333 31.86 0.25 -23.46
C GLY A 333 30.36 0.53 -23.33
N SER A 334 29.63 -0.12 -22.45
CA SER A 334 28.20 0.14 -22.17
C SER A 334 28.07 1.21 -21.10
N ASN A 335 27.33 2.28 -21.38
CA ASN A 335 26.96 3.28 -20.37
C ASN A 335 25.77 2.77 -19.57
N ILE A 336 26.03 2.16 -18.43
CA ILE A 336 25.01 1.76 -17.47
C ILE A 336 24.67 2.96 -16.57
N THR A 337 23.39 3.28 -16.47
CA THR A 337 22.91 4.31 -15.57
C THR A 337 21.90 3.71 -14.62
N LEU A 338 22.10 3.90 -13.32
CA LEU A 338 21.07 3.71 -12.31
C LEU A 338 20.47 5.08 -12.01
N SER A 339 19.16 5.15 -11.96
CA SER A 339 18.42 6.39 -11.68
C SER A 339 17.18 6.09 -10.82
N VAL A 340 16.71 7.11 -10.17
CA VAL A 340 15.39 7.12 -9.52
C VAL A 340 14.50 8.09 -10.27
N PRO A 341 13.17 7.88 -10.31
CA PRO A 341 12.26 8.81 -10.97
C PRO A 341 12.37 10.22 -10.40
N ASP A 342 12.42 11.23 -11.26
CA ASP A 342 12.48 12.64 -10.88
C ASP A 342 11.23 13.11 -10.11
N SER A 343 10.11 12.39 -10.27
CA SER A 343 8.83 12.69 -9.62
C SER A 343 8.77 12.23 -8.17
N ASP A 344 9.62 11.30 -7.78
CA ASP A 344 9.52 10.62 -6.49
C ASP A 344 10.03 11.48 -5.34
N TYR A 345 9.36 11.34 -4.21
CA TYR A 345 9.67 12.11 -3.02
C TYR A 345 9.38 11.32 -1.74
N VAL A 346 9.98 11.79 -0.66
CA VAL A 346 9.66 11.37 0.71
C VAL A 346 8.91 12.47 1.44
N LEU A 347 8.06 12.09 2.40
CA LEU A 347 7.39 13.02 3.33
C LEU A 347 8.22 13.16 4.59
N VAL A 348 8.95 14.25 4.68
CA VAL A 348 9.91 14.48 5.76
C VAL A 348 9.33 15.42 6.81
N PRO A 349 9.44 15.11 8.12
CA PRO A 349 9.11 16.04 9.17
C PRO A 349 9.90 17.35 9.05
N HIS A 350 9.26 18.49 9.38
CA HIS A 350 9.96 19.77 9.36
C HIS A 350 11.18 19.77 10.28
N GLY A 351 12.29 20.26 9.77
CA GLY A 351 13.56 20.35 10.50
C GLY A 351 14.46 19.12 10.37
N LEU A 352 13.99 18.05 9.70
CA LEU A 352 14.79 16.87 9.37
C LEU A 352 15.44 17.03 8.00
N SER A 353 16.69 16.58 7.84
CA SER A 353 17.38 16.52 6.56
C SER A 353 17.27 15.15 5.92
N PHE A 354 17.41 15.08 4.60
CA PHE A 354 17.36 13.81 3.86
C PHE A 354 18.43 12.80 4.31
N SER A 355 19.61 13.31 4.72
CA SER A 355 20.72 12.50 5.19
C SER A 355 20.49 11.80 6.54
N GLU A 356 19.45 12.20 7.29
CA GLU A 356 19.06 11.57 8.56
C GLU A 356 18.12 10.39 8.35
N LEU A 357 17.65 10.16 7.11
CA LEU A 357 16.79 9.03 6.80
C LEU A 357 17.59 7.72 6.73
N THR A 358 17.01 6.67 7.28
CA THR A 358 17.51 5.31 7.08
C THR A 358 16.90 4.72 5.82
N LYS A 359 17.68 3.90 5.11
CA LYS A 359 17.29 3.32 3.83
C LYS A 359 17.27 1.81 3.91
N GLU A 360 16.24 1.19 3.38
CA GLU A 360 16.17 -0.25 3.16
C GLU A 360 16.04 -0.50 1.65
N ILE A 361 16.86 -1.38 1.10
CA ILE A 361 16.88 -1.68 -0.33
C ILE A 361 16.37 -3.11 -0.51
N VAL A 362 15.26 -3.24 -1.22
CA VAL A 362 14.63 -4.52 -1.53
C VAL A 362 14.86 -4.85 -3.00
N PHE A 363 15.69 -5.85 -3.27
CA PHE A 363 15.99 -6.28 -4.64
C PHE A 363 14.83 -7.09 -5.22
N ASN A 364 14.49 -6.82 -6.47
CA ASN A 364 13.50 -7.59 -7.21
C ASN A 364 14.08 -8.95 -7.61
N ASN A 365 13.67 -10.03 -6.95
CA ASN A 365 14.09 -11.40 -7.24
C ASN A 365 13.42 -12.00 -8.50
N ASN A 366 12.63 -11.26 -9.24
CA ASN A 366 11.98 -11.71 -10.47
C ASN A 366 12.90 -11.49 -11.68
N VAL A 367 14.06 -12.16 -11.71
CA VAL A 367 14.78 -12.36 -12.95
C VAL A 367 14.11 -13.52 -13.68
N PRO A 368 13.68 -13.39 -14.94
CA PRO A 368 13.19 -14.52 -15.72
C PRO A 368 14.34 -15.57 -15.77
N SER A 369 14.12 -16.75 -15.21
CA SER A 369 15.03 -17.86 -15.40
C SER A 369 14.82 -18.38 -16.83
N ASP A 370 15.88 -18.50 -17.62
CA ASP A 370 15.89 -19.01 -18.99
C ASP A 370 15.49 -20.51 -19.11
N ASP A 371 14.87 -21.12 -18.09
CA ASP A 371 14.54 -22.54 -18.05
C ASP A 371 13.14 -22.90 -18.56
N ASP A 372 12.35 -21.97 -19.10
CA ASP A 372 11.08 -22.30 -19.76
C ASP A 372 11.31 -22.49 -21.27
N ASN A 373 11.76 -23.70 -21.60
CA ASN A 373 11.92 -24.22 -22.95
C ASN A 373 10.67 -24.08 -23.83
N GLU A 374 10.93 -23.52 -25.02
CA GLU A 374 10.37 -23.88 -26.33
C GLU A 374 9.01 -24.62 -26.36
N GLU A 375 7.96 -23.90 -26.71
CA GLU A 375 7.03 -24.24 -27.78
C GLU A 375 5.87 -23.23 -27.80
N ASN A 376 5.99 -22.22 -28.61
CA ASN A 376 4.97 -21.46 -29.33
C ASN A 376 5.33 -19.99 -29.50
N SER A 377 6.31 -19.73 -30.34
CA SER A 377 6.53 -18.38 -30.89
C SER A 377 5.97 -18.33 -32.30
N SER A 378 4.86 -17.67 -32.49
CA SER A 378 4.50 -17.11 -33.78
C SER A 378 4.40 -15.59 -33.66
N ALA A 379 5.44 -14.96 -34.23
CA ALA A 379 5.46 -13.70 -34.94
C ALA A 379 5.00 -12.41 -34.24
N GLY A 380 5.97 -11.56 -33.98
CA GLY A 380 5.77 -10.15 -33.71
C GLY A 380 7.10 -9.46 -33.45
N SER A 381 7.95 -9.32 -34.50
CA SER A 381 9.15 -8.49 -34.42
C SER A 381 8.77 -7.03 -34.20
N SER A 382 8.91 -6.54 -32.98
CA SER A 382 9.05 -5.12 -32.70
C SER A 382 10.47 -4.91 -32.18
N SER A 383 11.28 -4.17 -32.93
CA SER A 383 12.55 -3.61 -32.48
C SER A 383 12.26 -2.68 -31.29
N GLY A 384 12.29 -3.23 -30.08
CA GLY A 384 12.14 -2.50 -28.84
C GLY A 384 13.47 -1.86 -28.47
N ALA A 385 13.48 -0.55 -28.29
CA ALA A 385 14.50 0.16 -27.55
C ALA A 385 14.73 -0.54 -26.21
N ALA A 386 15.98 -0.62 -25.74
CA ALA A 386 16.32 -1.13 -24.43
C ALA A 386 15.44 -0.47 -23.38
N GLY A 387 14.56 -1.25 -22.72
CA GLY A 387 13.59 -0.74 -21.78
C GLY A 387 14.20 -0.58 -20.40
N ASP A 388 13.80 0.49 -19.72
CA ASP A 388 14.14 0.71 -18.32
C ASP A 388 13.61 -0.47 -17.47
N THR A 389 14.47 -1.06 -16.64
CA THR A 389 14.12 -2.20 -15.78
C THR A 389 14.22 -1.77 -14.32
N THR A 390 13.15 -2.02 -13.55
CA THR A 390 13.20 -1.81 -12.09
C THR A 390 14.09 -2.87 -11.44
N PHE A 391 15.19 -2.41 -10.86
CA PHE A 391 16.22 -3.26 -10.25
C PHE A 391 15.95 -3.54 -8.77
N ALA A 392 15.54 -2.53 -8.04
CA ALA A 392 15.26 -2.60 -6.62
C ALA A 392 14.23 -1.54 -6.22
N GLU A 393 13.62 -1.70 -5.07
CA GLU A 393 12.85 -0.67 -4.37
C GLU A 393 13.67 -0.17 -3.18
N ILE A 394 13.63 1.14 -2.94
CA ILE A 394 14.30 1.79 -1.81
C ILE A 394 13.24 2.39 -0.93
N ASP A 395 13.17 1.92 0.29
CA ASP A 395 12.29 2.45 1.33
C ASP A 395 13.07 3.40 2.25
N TYR A 396 12.49 4.56 2.53
CA TYR A 396 13.08 5.59 3.40
C TYR A 396 12.31 5.67 4.71
N TYR A 397 13.04 5.52 5.81
CA TYR A 397 12.47 5.50 7.16
C TYR A 397 13.06 6.58 8.05
N TYR A 398 12.29 7.04 9.01
CA TYR A 398 12.74 7.81 10.15
C TYR A 398 11.96 7.41 11.40
N ASP A 399 12.67 7.14 12.51
CA ASP A 399 12.09 6.71 13.79
C ASP A 399 11.10 5.52 13.65
N GLY A 400 11.41 4.59 12.73
CA GLY A 400 10.59 3.41 12.42
C GLY A 400 9.36 3.69 11.53
N HIS A 401 9.15 4.93 11.09
CA HIS A 401 8.07 5.30 10.17
C HIS A 401 8.55 5.31 8.73
N LEU A 402 7.82 4.65 7.84
CA LEU A 402 8.04 4.73 6.39
C LEU A 402 7.61 6.12 5.89
N LEU A 403 8.53 6.86 5.28
CA LEU A 403 8.30 8.22 4.80
C LEU A 403 8.17 8.33 3.28
N GLY A 404 8.56 7.29 2.55
CA GLY A 404 8.46 7.20 1.11
C GLY A 404 9.26 6.03 0.57
N HIS A 405 9.04 5.74 -0.69
CA HIS A 405 9.77 4.73 -1.45
C HIS A 405 10.04 5.22 -2.87
N THR A 406 11.01 4.61 -3.53
CA THR A 406 11.30 4.84 -4.95
C THR A 406 11.80 3.57 -5.59
N ASN A 407 11.61 3.47 -6.90
CA ASN A 407 12.20 2.41 -7.70
C ASN A 407 13.60 2.80 -8.18
N LEU A 408 14.57 1.94 -7.99
CA LEU A 408 15.86 2.05 -8.62
C LEU A 408 15.79 1.46 -10.04
N ILE A 409 15.96 2.31 -11.03
CA ILE A 409 15.80 1.98 -12.45
C ILE A 409 17.16 1.78 -13.06
N PHE A 410 17.33 0.64 -13.70
CA PHE A 410 18.50 0.31 -14.52
C PHE A 410 18.22 0.67 -15.98
N SER A 411 19.09 1.49 -16.57
CA SER A 411 19.03 1.85 -17.98
C SER A 411 20.37 1.56 -18.64
N GLU A 412 20.36 0.78 -19.70
CA GLU A 412 21.52 0.56 -20.57
C GLU A 412 21.41 1.44 -21.82
N ARG A 413 22.40 2.28 -22.06
CA ARG A 413 22.53 2.99 -23.33
C ARG A 413 23.70 2.41 -24.12
N LEU A 414 23.41 1.83 -25.27
CA LEU A 414 24.43 1.48 -26.24
C LEU A 414 25.03 2.78 -26.79
N SER A 415 26.37 2.91 -26.73
CA SER A 415 27.06 4.01 -27.39
C SER A 415 26.97 3.81 -28.90
N ASP A 416 26.50 4.81 -29.65
CA ASP A 416 26.37 4.78 -31.12
C ASP A 416 27.66 4.57 -31.87
N ASP A 417 28.83 4.47 -31.18
CA ASP A 417 30.17 4.35 -31.78
C ASP A 417 30.82 2.93 -31.66
N ALA A 418 30.08 1.93 -31.14
CA ALA A 418 30.64 0.58 -31.04
C ALA A 418 30.32 -0.25 -32.31
N SER A 419 31.36 -0.49 -33.13
CA SER A 419 31.32 -1.50 -34.18
C SER A 419 30.83 -2.84 -33.65
N SER A 420 29.77 -3.34 -34.20
CA SER A 420 29.11 -4.66 -34.22
C SER A 420 29.80 -5.86 -33.53
N ASP A 421 30.11 -5.80 -32.26
CA ASP A 421 30.16 -6.98 -31.42
C ASP A 421 29.02 -6.92 -30.44
N SER A 422 27.97 -7.65 -30.76
CA SER A 422 26.77 -7.75 -29.95
C SER A 422 27.07 -8.46 -28.63
N VAL A 423 27.27 -7.71 -27.56
CA VAL A 423 27.23 -8.26 -26.21
C VAL A 423 25.76 -8.28 -25.79
N SER A 424 25.19 -9.45 -25.79
CA SER A 424 23.87 -9.70 -25.23
C SER A 424 24.00 -9.71 -23.70
N VAL A 425 23.59 -8.61 -23.06
CA VAL A 425 23.47 -8.59 -21.59
C VAL A 425 22.09 -9.13 -21.23
N THR A 426 21.99 -10.41 -21.03
CA THR A 426 20.82 -11.06 -20.43
C THR A 426 21.11 -11.26 -18.94
N GLY A 427 20.56 -10.40 -18.09
CA GLY A 427 20.62 -10.57 -16.64
C GLY A 427 21.24 -9.39 -15.87
N LEU A 428 21.13 -9.46 -14.56
CA LEU A 428 21.73 -8.51 -13.62
C LEU A 428 23.27 -8.48 -13.77
N PRO A 429 23.96 -7.37 -13.42
CA PRO A 429 25.41 -7.22 -13.62
C PRO A 429 26.29 -8.33 -13.03
N TYR A 430 25.79 -9.09 -12.07
CA TYR A 430 26.46 -10.26 -11.49
C TYR A 430 26.20 -11.57 -12.26
N LEU A 431 25.35 -11.53 -13.30
CA LEU A 431 25.08 -12.66 -14.21
C LEU A 431 25.72 -12.43 -15.59
N ILE A 432 26.74 -11.58 -15.70
CA ILE A 432 27.48 -11.42 -16.95
C ILE A 432 28.20 -12.75 -17.22
N ASP A 433 27.72 -13.44 -18.25
CA ASP A 433 28.34 -14.65 -18.76
C ASP A 433 29.74 -14.30 -19.27
N THR A 434 30.76 -14.76 -18.59
CA THR A 434 32.11 -14.71 -19.13
C THR A 434 32.26 -15.90 -20.06
N ASP A 435 32.77 -15.69 -21.27
CA ASP A 435 32.93 -16.61 -22.41
C ASP A 435 33.66 -17.94 -22.09
N ASP A 436 33.94 -18.23 -20.81
CA ASP A 436 34.64 -19.45 -20.36
C ASP A 436 33.76 -20.48 -19.63
N GLY A 437 32.44 -20.27 -19.58
CA GLY A 437 31.47 -21.30 -19.14
C GLY A 437 31.65 -21.84 -17.73
N SER A 438 32.34 -21.13 -16.83
CA SER A 438 32.53 -21.56 -15.44
C SER A 438 32.49 -20.42 -14.45
N THR A 439 31.31 -19.85 -14.20
CA THR A 439 31.06 -18.99 -13.01
C THR A 439 30.60 -19.86 -11.85
N ASP A 440 31.55 -20.36 -11.09
CA ASP A 440 31.28 -20.93 -9.78
C ASP A 440 30.95 -19.78 -8.82
N MET A 441 29.64 -19.59 -8.51
CA MET A 441 29.14 -18.60 -7.55
C MET A 441 29.80 -18.72 -6.17
N SER A 442 30.42 -19.85 -5.85
CA SER A 442 31.13 -20.04 -4.58
C SER A 442 32.40 -19.16 -4.47
N SER A 443 32.96 -18.71 -5.60
CA SER A 443 34.17 -17.87 -5.61
C SER A 443 33.86 -16.38 -5.37
N LEU A 444 32.65 -15.91 -5.68
CA LEU A 444 32.24 -14.52 -5.46
C LEU A 444 31.78 -14.25 -4.00
N LEU A 445 31.46 -15.33 -3.26
CA LEU A 445 31.07 -15.25 -1.85
C LEU A 445 32.25 -15.34 -0.89
N GLN A 446 33.47 -15.50 -1.39
CA GLN A 446 34.68 -15.82 -0.58
C GLN A 446 35.43 -14.58 -0.06
N GLU A 447 35.12 -13.36 -0.44
CA GLU A 447 35.79 -12.14 0.04
C GLU A 447 34.94 -11.16 0.87
N GLY A 448 33.70 -11.49 1.14
CA GLY A 448 32.86 -10.75 2.11
C GLY A 448 32.64 -11.58 3.36
N HIS A 449 33.40 -11.37 4.44
CA HIS A 449 33.15 -12.00 5.74
C HIS A 449 31.88 -11.48 6.37
N PHE A 450 30.73 -11.85 5.83
CA PHE A 450 29.46 -11.79 6.57
C PHE A 450 29.20 -13.17 7.17
N PHE A 451 29.69 -13.39 8.40
CA PHE A 451 29.23 -14.50 9.22
C PHE A 451 27.79 -14.23 9.64
N THR A 452 26.81 -14.70 8.87
CA THR A 452 25.50 -14.94 9.45
C THR A 452 25.64 -16.08 10.44
N VAL A 453 25.89 -15.74 11.70
CA VAL A 453 25.93 -16.71 12.77
C VAL A 453 24.49 -17.21 12.93
N ASN A 454 24.23 -18.41 12.41
CA ASN A 454 22.96 -19.07 12.63
C ASN A 454 22.85 -19.36 14.13
N ILE A 455 22.15 -18.49 14.86
CA ILE A 455 21.93 -18.57 16.31
C ILE A 455 21.45 -19.97 16.72
N TRP A 456 20.65 -20.64 15.91
CA TRP A 456 20.19 -22.00 16.14
C TRP A 456 21.32 -23.03 16.11
N LEU A 457 22.31 -22.85 15.24
CA LEU A 457 23.50 -23.71 15.22
C LEU A 457 24.32 -23.54 16.49
N CYS A 458 24.48 -22.31 16.97
CA CYS A 458 25.17 -22.03 18.24
C CYS A 458 24.44 -22.63 19.43
N VAL A 459 23.12 -22.56 19.47
CA VAL A 459 22.30 -23.17 20.53
C VAL A 459 22.41 -24.68 20.49
N ILE A 460 22.38 -25.31 19.32
CA ILE A 460 22.55 -26.76 19.17
C ILE A 460 23.94 -27.20 19.65
N VAL A 461 24.99 -26.48 19.27
CA VAL A 461 26.38 -26.79 19.70
C VAL A 461 26.51 -26.63 21.22
N LEU A 462 25.93 -25.60 21.81
CA LEU A 462 25.95 -25.38 23.24
C LEU A 462 25.20 -26.51 23.99
N CYS A 463 24.05 -26.94 23.49
CA CYS A 463 23.31 -28.07 24.07
C CYS A 463 24.08 -29.38 23.98
N VAL A 464 24.80 -29.64 22.89
CA VAL A 464 25.66 -30.83 22.74
C VAL A 464 26.84 -30.79 23.74
N ILE A 465 27.46 -29.63 23.95
CA ILE A 465 28.55 -29.46 24.93
C ILE A 465 28.03 -29.69 26.34
N ILE A 466 26.90 -29.15 26.71
CA ILE A 466 26.29 -29.34 28.03
C ILE A 466 25.95 -30.82 28.26
N LEU A 467 25.40 -31.50 27.26
CA LEU A 467 25.09 -32.92 27.35
C LEU A 467 26.35 -33.77 27.53
N ALA A 468 27.43 -33.46 26.82
CA ALA A 468 28.73 -34.12 26.96
C ALA A 468 29.34 -33.93 28.38
N LEU A 469 29.22 -32.72 28.93
CA LEU A 469 29.66 -32.41 30.29
C LEU A 469 28.88 -33.19 31.32
N ILE A 470 27.55 -33.30 31.19
CA ILE A 470 26.70 -34.10 32.11
C ILE A 470 27.09 -35.58 32.03
N ILE A 471 27.36 -36.11 30.83
CA ILE A 471 27.82 -37.51 30.68
C ILE A 471 29.19 -37.71 31.37
N LEU A 472 30.14 -36.79 31.18
CA LEU A 472 31.45 -36.85 31.80
C LEU A 472 31.38 -36.81 33.35
N ILE A 473 30.53 -35.93 33.91
CA ILE A 473 30.31 -35.82 35.36
C ILE A 473 29.71 -37.13 35.89
N ASN A 474 28.73 -37.71 35.19
CA ASN A 474 28.13 -38.98 35.61
C ASN A 474 29.09 -40.16 35.51
N VAL A 475 29.94 -40.22 34.50
CA VAL A 475 30.98 -41.24 34.36
C VAL A 475 32.01 -41.08 35.48
N LYS A 476 32.42 -39.85 35.81
CA LYS A 476 33.34 -39.57 36.91
C LYS A 476 32.75 -39.93 38.28
N LYS A 477 31.48 -39.64 38.49
CA LYS A 477 30.75 -40.02 39.74
C LYS A 477 30.59 -41.54 39.89
N ASN A 478 30.29 -42.27 38.82
CA ASN A 478 30.23 -43.71 38.81
C ASN A 478 31.58 -44.39 39.03
N ARG A 479 32.68 -43.81 38.52
CA ARG A 479 34.05 -44.30 38.82
C ARG A 479 34.47 -44.06 40.26
N HIS A 480 33.96 -43.04 40.90
CA HIS A 480 34.23 -42.78 42.34
C HIS A 480 33.51 -43.78 43.25
N ASN A 481 32.26 -44.17 42.90
CA ASN A 481 31.47 -45.15 43.66
C ASN A 481 31.98 -46.59 43.52
N LEU A 482 32.77 -46.90 42.49
CA LEU A 482 33.39 -48.23 42.29
C LEU A 482 34.75 -48.38 42.97
N ARG A 483 35.29 -47.34 43.64
CA ARG A 483 36.52 -47.36 44.40
C ARG A 483 36.27 -47.50 45.92
N PHE A 484 35.02 -47.57 46.38
CA PHE A 484 34.63 -47.70 47.79
C PHE A 484 33.63 -48.84 48.05
N SER A 485 33.62 -49.89 47.21
CA SER A 485 32.93 -51.14 47.43
C SER A 485 33.94 -52.28 47.48
#